data_6ae9cad6cd01b2bd0d21f5996ca6b63e
#
_entry.id   6ae9cad6cd01b2bd0d21f5996ca6b63e
#
_cell.length_a   1.000
_cell.length_b   1.000
_cell.length_c   1.000
_cell.angle_alpha   90.00
_cell.angle_beta   90.00
_cell.angle_gamma   90.00
#
_symmetry.space_group_name_H-M   'P 1'
#
loop_
_entity.id
_entity.type
_entity.pdbx_description
1 polymer ?
#
loop_
_entity_poly.entity_id
_entity_poly.type
_entity_poly.pdbx_seq_one_letter_code
_entity_poly.pdbx_strand_id
1 'polypeptide(L)'
;MALEALKLISRFLPVAYNEPNDISARAGMLVGSCLAGVSFLKGLGLVHSISHMIGAEYNTHHGLTNAIVLPVVLRFNLEGMDSQTATIAQNMHLEELSAAKLISEIEKLMGRTDIPDNLGEIGVPLDCAHRIAKKAMVDSATSTNPKKVSLMQMEDLVKTSIIGKRTT
;
A
#
# COMPACT_ATOMS: atom_id res chain seq x y z
N MET A 1 12.29 2.27 13.42
CA MET A 1 10.95 1.67 13.65
C MET A 1 10.30 1.28 12.33
N ALA A 2 9.97 2.18 11.38
CA ALA A 2 9.30 1.81 10.12
C ALA A 2 10.01 0.71 9.32
N LEU A 3 11.32 0.79 9.15
CA LEU A 3 12.10 -0.24 8.44
C LEU A 3 12.12 -1.58 9.18
N GLU A 4 12.18 -1.56 10.51
CA GLU A 4 12.09 -2.80 11.30
C GLU A 4 10.69 -3.41 11.23
N ALA A 5 9.64 -2.58 11.27
CA ALA A 5 8.27 -3.03 11.04
C ALA A 5 8.13 -3.73 9.68
N LEU A 6 8.66 -3.10 8.62
CA LEU A 6 8.64 -3.65 7.27
C LEU A 6 9.36 -5.00 7.17
N LYS A 7 10.55 -5.12 7.78
CA LYS A 7 11.32 -6.36 7.84
C LYS A 7 10.55 -7.48 8.54
N LEU A 8 9.93 -7.19 9.68
CA LEU A 8 9.14 -8.18 10.42
C LEU A 8 7.90 -8.60 9.63
N ILE A 9 7.14 -7.64 9.11
CA ILE A 9 5.90 -7.91 8.38
C ILE A 9 6.19 -8.69 7.09
N SER A 10 7.17 -8.29 6.29
CA SER A 10 7.51 -8.99 5.04
C SER A 10 7.93 -10.44 5.27
N ARG A 11 8.60 -10.70 6.40
CA ARG A 11 9.04 -12.05 6.79
C ARG A 11 7.90 -12.91 7.33
N PHE A 12 7.11 -12.37 8.24
CA PHE A 12 6.18 -13.18 9.05
C PHE A 12 4.75 -13.20 8.51
N LEU A 13 4.33 -12.25 7.68
CA LEU A 13 2.96 -12.22 7.16
C LEU A 13 2.60 -13.50 6.36
N PRO A 14 3.42 -13.98 5.42
CA PRO A 14 3.09 -15.21 4.70
C PRO A 14 3.02 -16.44 5.62
N VAL A 15 3.90 -16.51 6.61
CA VAL A 15 3.91 -17.62 7.58
C VAL A 15 2.67 -17.58 8.46
N ALA A 16 2.36 -16.41 9.05
CA ALA A 16 1.19 -16.25 9.92
C ALA A 16 -0.14 -16.48 9.19
N TYR A 17 -0.17 -16.22 7.86
CA TYR A 17 -1.33 -16.49 7.03
C TYR A 17 -1.53 -18.00 6.77
N ASN A 18 -0.47 -18.69 6.35
CA ASN A 18 -0.53 -20.11 6.01
C ASN A 18 -0.54 -21.04 7.25
N GLU A 19 0.10 -20.60 8.34
CA GLU A 19 0.26 -21.33 9.59
C GLU A 19 -0.28 -20.50 10.77
N PRO A 20 -1.61 -20.37 10.93
CA PRO A 20 -2.23 -19.45 11.89
C PRO A 20 -1.86 -19.73 13.35
N ASN A 21 -1.39 -20.93 13.65
CA ASN A 21 -0.99 -21.35 15.00
C ASN A 21 0.52 -21.20 15.27
N ASP A 22 1.33 -20.73 14.32
CA ASP A 22 2.73 -20.42 14.53
C ASP A 22 2.85 -19.19 15.45
N ILE A 23 3.20 -19.44 16.71
CA ILE A 23 3.33 -18.40 17.75
C ILE A 23 4.44 -17.41 17.41
N SER A 24 5.55 -17.87 16.81
CA SER A 24 6.67 -17.01 16.44
C SER A 24 6.29 -16.04 15.33
N ALA A 25 5.58 -16.53 14.31
CA ALA A 25 5.08 -15.69 13.22
C ALA A 25 4.04 -14.67 13.74
N ARG A 26 3.12 -15.10 14.58
CA ARG A 26 2.13 -14.21 15.22
C ARG A 26 2.79 -13.14 16.09
N ALA A 27 3.79 -13.50 16.90
CA ALA A 27 4.55 -12.55 17.69
C ALA A 27 5.29 -11.53 16.80
N GLY A 28 5.94 -12.01 15.72
CA GLY A 28 6.60 -11.15 14.72
C GLY A 28 5.62 -10.17 14.08
N MET A 29 4.41 -10.61 13.72
CA MET A 29 3.36 -9.74 13.19
C MET A 29 2.86 -8.72 14.20
N LEU A 30 2.65 -9.10 15.47
CA LEU A 30 2.22 -8.16 16.52
C LEU A 30 3.26 -7.05 16.75
N VAL A 31 4.53 -7.43 16.88
CA VAL A 31 5.62 -6.45 17.04
C VAL A 31 5.77 -5.58 15.80
N GLY A 32 5.74 -6.17 14.60
CA GLY A 32 5.81 -5.45 13.34
C GLY A 32 4.66 -4.44 13.19
N SER A 33 3.43 -4.84 13.49
CA SER A 33 2.25 -3.96 13.43
C SER A 33 2.32 -2.83 14.46
N CYS A 34 2.80 -3.10 15.67
CA CYS A 34 3.00 -2.07 16.70
C CYS A 34 4.02 -1.02 16.22
N LEU A 35 5.18 -1.45 15.71
CA LEU A 35 6.20 -0.54 15.19
C LEU A 35 5.72 0.25 13.97
N ALA A 36 4.91 -0.36 13.10
CA ALA A 36 4.26 0.32 11.99
C ALA A 36 3.32 1.41 12.49
N GLY A 37 2.46 1.10 13.48
CA GLY A 37 1.52 2.06 14.08
C GLY A 37 2.23 3.27 14.68
N VAL A 38 3.32 3.06 15.43
CA VAL A 38 4.13 4.18 15.96
C VAL A 38 4.74 5.01 14.83
N SER A 39 5.04 4.41 13.68
CA SER A 39 5.62 5.11 12.54
C SER A 39 4.63 6.04 11.81
N PHE A 40 3.32 5.93 12.03
CA PHE A 40 2.28 6.79 11.47
C PHE A 40 2.45 8.27 11.84
N LEU A 41 3.16 8.57 12.91
CA LEU A 41 3.51 9.96 13.27
C LEU A 41 4.31 10.69 12.18
N LYS A 42 4.88 9.97 11.22
CA LYS A 42 5.59 10.56 10.07
C LYS A 42 4.66 10.99 8.92
N GLY A 43 3.38 10.69 9.00
CA GLY A 43 2.39 10.93 7.95
C GLY A 43 2.04 9.66 7.15
N LEU A 44 0.89 9.69 6.48
CA LEU A 44 0.28 8.51 5.86
C LEU A 44 0.35 8.51 4.32
N GLY A 45 0.28 9.67 3.65
CA GLY A 45 0.38 9.80 2.20
C GLY A 45 -0.86 9.36 1.41
N LEU A 46 -0.68 9.24 0.08
CA LEU A 46 -1.77 9.04 -0.89
C LEU A 46 -2.51 7.72 -0.74
N VAL A 47 -1.87 6.66 -0.26
CA VAL A 47 -2.54 5.38 -0.01
C VAL A 47 -3.73 5.59 0.93
N HIS A 48 -3.48 6.27 2.04
CA HIS A 48 -4.52 6.55 3.03
C HIS A 48 -5.54 7.58 2.56
N SER A 49 -5.10 8.62 1.85
CA SER A 49 -6.04 9.61 1.29
C SER A 49 -7.08 8.97 0.39
N ILE A 50 -6.66 8.04 -0.47
CA ILE A 50 -7.56 7.31 -1.37
C ILE A 50 -8.42 6.34 -0.55
N SER A 51 -7.83 5.54 0.32
CA SER A 51 -8.54 4.51 1.08
C SER A 51 -9.56 5.09 2.07
N HIS A 52 -9.30 6.27 2.66
CA HIS A 52 -10.27 6.96 3.51
C HIS A 52 -11.55 7.26 2.74
N MET A 53 -11.43 7.77 1.52
CA MET A 53 -12.58 8.14 0.70
C MET A 53 -13.32 6.91 0.19
N ILE A 54 -12.61 5.87 -0.23
CA ILE A 54 -13.20 4.59 -0.65
C ILE A 54 -13.93 3.94 0.54
N GLY A 55 -13.28 3.84 1.70
CA GLY A 55 -13.87 3.26 2.90
C GLY A 55 -15.12 3.99 3.36
N ALA A 56 -15.11 5.32 3.29
CA ALA A 56 -16.26 6.15 3.68
C ALA A 56 -17.46 6.00 2.74
N GLU A 57 -17.25 5.79 1.44
CA GLU A 57 -18.35 5.69 0.46
C GLU A 57 -18.83 4.25 0.24
N TYR A 58 -17.93 3.27 0.30
CA TYR A 58 -18.23 1.88 -0.08
C TYR A 58 -18.12 0.89 1.07
N ASN A 59 -17.88 1.39 2.30
CA ASN A 59 -17.76 0.56 3.51
C ASN A 59 -16.75 -0.59 3.35
N THR A 60 -15.67 -0.35 2.63
CA THR A 60 -14.59 -1.34 2.43
C THR A 60 -13.72 -1.46 3.68
N HIS A 61 -13.14 -2.64 3.90
CA HIS A 61 -12.18 -2.83 4.99
C HIS A 61 -10.93 -1.99 4.76
N HIS A 62 -10.61 -1.08 5.69
CA HIS A 62 -9.55 -0.08 5.53
C HIS A 62 -8.18 -0.67 5.16
N GLY A 63 -7.75 -1.70 5.91
CA GLY A 63 -6.46 -2.37 5.64
C GLY A 63 -6.40 -3.05 4.27
N LEU A 64 -7.50 -3.66 3.83
CA LEU A 64 -7.62 -4.29 2.51
C LEU A 64 -7.51 -3.22 1.40
N THR A 65 -8.25 -2.13 1.55
CA THR A 65 -8.22 -1.01 0.59
C THR A 65 -6.82 -0.41 0.50
N ASN A 66 -6.12 -0.20 1.62
CA ASN A 66 -4.74 0.25 1.64
C ASN A 66 -3.82 -0.71 0.88
N ALA A 67 -3.95 -2.03 1.12
CA ALA A 67 -3.10 -3.03 0.46
C ALA A 67 -3.27 -3.01 -1.06
N ILE A 68 -4.52 -2.92 -1.56
CA ILE A 68 -4.82 -2.87 -2.99
C ILE A 68 -4.28 -1.58 -3.65
N VAL A 69 -4.40 -0.44 -2.99
CA VAL A 69 -3.96 0.87 -3.51
C VAL A 69 -2.43 1.01 -3.45
N LEU A 70 -1.76 0.33 -2.53
CA LEU A 70 -0.34 0.50 -2.24
C LEU A 70 0.58 0.34 -3.47
N PRO A 71 0.51 -0.71 -4.29
CA PRO A 71 1.40 -0.88 -5.44
C PRO A 71 1.27 0.24 -6.48
N VAL A 72 0.04 0.73 -6.70
CA VAL A 72 -0.25 1.82 -7.64
C VAL A 72 0.39 3.12 -7.17
N VAL A 73 0.21 3.48 -5.91
CA VAL A 73 0.80 4.69 -5.31
C VAL A 73 2.32 4.58 -5.21
N LEU A 74 2.88 3.40 -4.93
CA LEU A 74 4.33 3.20 -4.91
C LEU A 74 4.97 3.46 -6.26
N ARG A 75 4.36 3.01 -7.38
CA ARG A 75 4.87 3.33 -8.73
C ARG A 75 4.97 4.84 -8.96
N PHE A 76 3.96 5.59 -8.50
CA PHE A 76 3.97 7.04 -8.60
C PHE A 76 5.03 7.68 -7.69
N ASN A 77 5.11 7.26 -6.43
CA ASN A 77 5.98 7.88 -5.43
C ASN A 77 7.46 7.56 -5.62
N LEU A 78 7.82 6.33 -6.02
CA LEU A 78 9.21 5.88 -6.07
C LEU A 78 10.00 6.42 -7.27
N GLU A 79 9.35 7.01 -8.24
CA GLU A 79 10.02 7.68 -9.36
C GLU A 79 10.93 8.81 -8.83
N GLY A 80 12.25 8.69 -9.07
CA GLY A 80 13.25 9.63 -8.57
C GLY A 80 13.61 9.48 -7.09
N MET A 81 13.21 8.39 -6.43
CA MET A 81 13.51 8.10 -5.02
C MET A 81 14.42 6.86 -4.86
N ASP A 82 15.47 6.75 -5.66
CA ASP A 82 16.31 5.56 -5.73
C ASP A 82 16.99 5.20 -4.40
N SER A 83 17.48 6.19 -3.65
CA SER A 83 18.11 5.97 -2.34
C SER A 83 17.15 5.42 -1.30
N GLN A 84 15.93 5.97 -1.22
CA GLN A 84 14.89 5.50 -0.31
C GLN A 84 14.39 4.11 -0.72
N THR A 85 14.23 3.89 -2.02
CA THR A 85 13.86 2.59 -2.61
C THR A 85 14.89 1.52 -2.23
N ALA A 86 16.18 1.80 -2.42
CA ALA A 86 17.26 0.88 -2.07
C ALA A 86 17.26 0.55 -0.57
N THR A 87 17.05 1.56 0.28
CA THR A 87 16.96 1.36 1.73
C THR A 87 15.80 0.44 2.12
N ILE A 88 14.63 0.64 1.51
CA ILE A 88 13.45 -0.20 1.74
C ILE A 88 13.71 -1.63 1.26
N ALA A 89 14.16 -1.81 0.03
CA ALA A 89 14.42 -3.10 -0.58
C ALA A 89 15.47 -3.91 0.22
N GLN A 90 16.52 -3.25 0.69
CA GLN A 90 17.55 -3.86 1.54
C GLN A 90 16.97 -4.38 2.86
N ASN A 91 16.07 -3.62 3.50
CA ASN A 91 15.40 -4.05 4.74
C ASN A 91 14.39 -5.17 4.53
N MET A 92 13.87 -5.34 3.32
CA MET A 92 13.07 -6.50 2.91
C MET A 92 13.94 -7.69 2.43
N HIS A 93 15.27 -7.58 2.50
CA HIS A 93 16.23 -8.58 2.03
C HIS A 93 16.05 -8.96 0.56
N LEU A 94 15.74 -7.97 -0.31
CA LEU A 94 15.63 -8.19 -1.74
C LEU A 94 17.03 -8.23 -2.39
N GLU A 95 17.20 -9.11 -3.37
CA GLU A 95 18.46 -9.25 -4.12
C GLU A 95 18.73 -8.03 -5.02
N GLU A 96 17.68 -7.41 -5.55
CA GLU A 96 17.75 -6.23 -6.39
C GLU A 96 17.08 -5.03 -5.68
N LEU A 97 17.81 -3.90 -5.62
CA LEU A 97 17.40 -2.71 -4.86
C LEU A 97 16.65 -1.68 -5.74
N SER A 98 15.83 -2.17 -6.67
CA SER A 98 15.06 -1.34 -7.62
C SER A 98 13.59 -1.17 -7.20
N ALA A 99 12.95 -0.10 -7.69
CA ALA A 99 11.52 0.13 -7.49
C ALA A 99 10.66 -0.99 -8.11
N ALA A 100 11.06 -1.48 -9.29
CA ALA A 100 10.36 -2.57 -9.97
C ALA A 100 10.37 -3.86 -9.12
N LYS A 101 11.54 -4.22 -8.58
CA LYS A 101 11.67 -5.40 -7.70
C LYS A 101 10.89 -5.24 -6.41
N LEU A 102 10.99 -4.07 -5.77
CA LEU A 102 10.25 -3.79 -4.53
C LEU A 102 8.73 -3.92 -4.73
N ILE A 103 8.18 -3.31 -5.79
CA ILE A 103 6.75 -3.38 -6.08
C ILE A 103 6.33 -4.82 -6.42
N SER A 104 7.12 -5.53 -7.23
CA SER A 104 6.87 -6.93 -7.57
C SER A 104 6.81 -7.84 -6.33
N GLU A 105 7.69 -7.64 -5.35
CA GLU A 105 7.65 -8.43 -4.12
C GLU A 105 6.44 -8.11 -3.23
N ILE A 106 6.02 -6.84 -3.19
CA ILE A 106 4.76 -6.46 -2.51
C ILE A 106 3.56 -7.12 -3.19
N GLU A 107 3.49 -7.12 -4.52
CA GLU A 107 2.41 -7.77 -5.27
C GLU A 107 2.39 -9.30 -5.07
N LYS A 108 3.57 -9.93 -5.02
CA LYS A 108 3.67 -11.36 -4.66
C LYS A 108 3.18 -11.63 -3.24
N LEU A 109 3.49 -10.72 -2.30
CA LEU A 109 3.00 -10.84 -0.92
C LEU A 109 1.47 -10.75 -0.86
N MET A 110 0.88 -9.82 -1.62
CA MET A 110 -0.58 -9.71 -1.77
C MET A 110 -1.18 -11.01 -2.29
N GLY A 111 -0.65 -11.58 -3.37
CA GLY A 111 -1.12 -12.85 -3.94
C GLY A 111 -0.98 -14.03 -2.98
N ARG A 112 0.05 -14.05 -2.10
CA ARG A 112 0.22 -15.10 -1.08
C ARG A 112 -0.75 -14.99 0.09
N THR A 113 -1.47 -13.87 0.21
CA THR A 113 -2.41 -13.58 1.29
C THR A 113 -3.84 -13.34 0.76
N ASP A 114 -4.12 -13.78 -0.47
CA ASP A 114 -5.42 -13.69 -1.15
C ASP A 114 -6.01 -12.27 -1.17
N ILE A 115 -5.13 -11.24 -1.22
CA ILE A 115 -5.57 -9.86 -1.39
C ILE A 115 -5.94 -9.63 -2.86
N PRO A 116 -7.15 -9.13 -3.17
CA PRO A 116 -7.59 -8.82 -4.52
C PRO A 116 -6.64 -7.85 -5.25
N ASP A 117 -6.54 -8.00 -6.58
CA ASP A 117 -5.62 -7.20 -7.41
C ASP A 117 -6.09 -5.75 -7.61
N ASN A 118 -7.39 -5.49 -7.44
CA ASN A 118 -7.98 -4.18 -7.71
C ASN A 118 -9.25 -3.92 -6.87
N LEU A 119 -9.62 -2.65 -6.76
CA LEU A 119 -10.78 -2.21 -6.00
C LEU A 119 -12.13 -2.62 -6.65
N GLY A 120 -12.14 -2.85 -7.96
CA GLY A 120 -13.33 -3.33 -8.67
C GLY A 120 -13.77 -4.70 -8.18
N GLU A 121 -12.85 -5.59 -7.82
CA GLU A 121 -13.14 -6.91 -7.26
C GLU A 121 -13.82 -6.85 -5.89
N ILE A 122 -13.66 -5.75 -5.17
CA ILE A 122 -14.37 -5.51 -3.89
C ILE A 122 -15.56 -4.55 -4.03
N GLY A 123 -16.05 -4.36 -5.25
CA GLY A 123 -17.30 -3.66 -5.53
C GLY A 123 -17.18 -2.14 -5.70
N VAL A 124 -15.99 -1.57 -5.87
CA VAL A 124 -15.81 -0.13 -6.10
C VAL A 124 -15.99 0.17 -7.61
N PRO A 125 -16.99 0.96 -8.01
CA PRO A 125 -17.25 1.22 -9.42
C PRO A 125 -16.30 2.31 -10.00
N LEU A 126 -16.00 2.22 -11.29
CA LEU A 126 -15.07 3.13 -11.96
C LEU A 126 -15.56 4.58 -12.04
N ASP A 127 -16.86 4.79 -12.12
CA ASP A 127 -17.47 6.12 -12.26
C ASP A 127 -17.27 7.03 -11.04
N CYS A 128 -16.91 6.46 -9.88
CA CYS A 128 -16.61 7.24 -8.68
C CYS A 128 -15.22 7.93 -8.74
N ALA A 129 -14.34 7.57 -9.66
CA ALA A 129 -12.92 7.92 -9.60
C ALA A 129 -12.67 9.43 -9.48
N HIS A 130 -13.35 10.25 -10.28
CA HIS A 130 -13.21 11.71 -10.22
C HIS A 130 -13.68 12.28 -8.88
N ARG A 131 -14.79 11.78 -8.32
CA ARG A 131 -15.34 12.22 -7.04
C ARG A 131 -14.42 11.84 -5.89
N ILE A 132 -13.91 10.61 -5.88
CA ILE A 132 -12.96 10.13 -4.89
C ILE A 132 -11.66 10.96 -4.96
N ALA A 133 -11.13 11.19 -6.16
CA ALA A 133 -9.92 11.99 -6.35
C ALA A 133 -10.07 13.40 -5.75
N LYS A 134 -11.18 14.09 -6.03
CA LYS A 134 -11.44 15.42 -5.45
C LYS A 134 -11.45 15.42 -3.92
N LYS A 135 -12.07 14.43 -3.31
CA LYS A 135 -12.11 14.31 -1.84
C LYS A 135 -10.73 13.96 -1.27
N ALA A 136 -10.01 13.03 -1.92
CA ALA A 136 -8.67 12.65 -1.50
C ALA A 136 -7.66 13.82 -1.57
N MET A 137 -7.81 14.74 -2.53
CA MET A 137 -6.94 15.94 -2.63
C MET A 137 -6.99 16.83 -1.39
N VAL A 138 -8.10 16.86 -0.65
CA VAL A 138 -8.25 17.68 0.56
C VAL A 138 -8.10 16.89 1.86
N ASP A 139 -7.85 15.58 1.77
CA ASP A 139 -7.54 14.74 2.93
C ASP A 139 -6.19 15.13 3.53
N SER A 140 -6.11 15.15 4.87
CA SER A 140 -4.91 15.54 5.59
C SER A 140 -3.67 14.68 5.25
N ALA A 141 -3.89 13.40 4.96
CA ALA A 141 -2.83 12.46 4.59
C ALA A 141 -2.14 12.83 3.25
N THR A 142 -2.84 13.52 2.34
CA THR A 142 -2.25 13.97 1.08
C THR A 142 -1.09 14.93 1.29
N SER A 143 -1.17 15.79 2.30
CA SER A 143 -0.12 16.78 2.61
C SER A 143 1.21 16.16 3.04
N THR A 144 1.19 14.93 3.55
CA THR A 144 2.36 14.19 4.03
C THR A 144 2.93 13.20 3.00
N ASN A 145 2.38 13.19 1.77
CA ASN A 145 2.95 12.36 0.71
C ASN A 145 4.30 12.90 0.25
N PRO A 146 5.31 12.05 -0.01
CA PRO A 146 6.65 12.51 -0.40
C PRO A 146 6.68 13.26 -1.75
N LYS A 147 5.72 12.99 -2.62
CA LYS A 147 5.61 13.60 -3.96
C LYS A 147 4.29 14.37 -4.07
N LYS A 148 4.35 15.61 -4.59
CA LYS A 148 3.14 16.38 -4.88
C LYS A 148 2.32 15.71 -5.98
N VAL A 149 1.02 15.77 -5.87
CA VAL A 149 0.07 15.17 -6.81
C VAL A 149 -0.90 16.23 -7.34
N SER A 150 -1.17 16.24 -8.63
CA SER A 150 -2.26 17.02 -9.24
C SER A 150 -3.59 16.25 -9.17
N LEU A 151 -4.72 16.95 -9.34
CA LEU A 151 -6.04 16.29 -9.37
C LEU A 151 -6.11 15.23 -10.49
N MET A 152 -5.54 15.49 -11.65
CA MET A 152 -5.52 14.56 -12.78
C MET A 152 -4.72 13.29 -12.41
N GLN A 153 -3.54 13.44 -11.81
CA GLN A 153 -2.74 12.31 -11.35
C GLN A 153 -3.44 11.52 -10.23
N MET A 154 -4.10 12.21 -9.28
CA MET A 154 -4.90 11.55 -8.24
C MET A 154 -6.03 10.73 -8.85
N GLU A 155 -6.74 11.27 -9.85
CA GLU A 155 -7.80 10.56 -10.55
C GLU A 155 -7.26 9.33 -11.30
N ASP A 156 -6.10 9.43 -11.94
CA ASP A 156 -5.44 8.30 -12.61
C ASP A 156 -5.02 7.22 -11.61
N LEU A 157 -4.51 7.59 -10.44
CA LEU A 157 -4.19 6.65 -9.37
C LEU A 157 -5.44 5.90 -8.89
N VAL A 158 -6.55 6.61 -8.68
CA VAL A 158 -7.83 5.99 -8.27
C VAL A 158 -8.35 5.06 -9.37
N LYS A 159 -8.39 5.50 -10.63
CA LYS A 159 -8.81 4.67 -11.78
C LYS A 159 -7.97 3.40 -11.89
N THR A 160 -6.65 3.53 -11.83
CA THR A 160 -5.73 2.40 -11.89
C THR A 160 -5.94 1.43 -10.74
N SER A 161 -6.22 1.95 -9.53
CA SER A 161 -6.52 1.10 -8.37
C SER A 161 -7.85 0.36 -8.50
N ILE A 162 -8.83 0.92 -9.24
CA ILE A 162 -10.13 0.28 -9.47
C ILE A 162 -10.05 -0.78 -10.57
N ILE A 163 -9.34 -0.48 -11.66
CA ILE A 163 -9.29 -1.36 -12.85
C ILE A 163 -8.25 -2.49 -12.66
N GLY A 164 -7.19 -2.24 -11.85
CA GLY A 164 -6.01 -3.09 -11.80
C GLY A 164 -5.01 -2.79 -12.93
N LYS A 165 -3.91 -3.53 -12.98
CA LYS A 165 -2.96 -3.42 -14.08
C LYS A 165 -3.63 -3.80 -15.39
N ARG A 166 -3.57 -2.94 -16.41
CA ARG A 166 -3.64 -3.42 -17.78
C ARG A 166 -2.37 -4.24 -18.03
N THR A 167 -2.51 -5.56 -18.07
CA THR A 167 -1.51 -6.43 -18.69
C THR A 167 -1.36 -5.97 -20.15
N THR A 168 -0.35 -5.15 -20.42
CA THR A 168 0.12 -4.88 -21.79
C THR A 168 1.13 -5.93 -22.17
#